data_6756a3f6aa999ee616875729eb69589a
#
_entry.id   6756a3f6aa999ee616875729eb69589a
#
_cell.length_a   1.000
_cell.length_b   1.000
_cell.length_c   1.000
_cell.angle_alpha   90.00
_cell.angle_beta   90.00
_cell.angle_gamma   90.00
#
_symmetry.space_group_name_H-M   'P 1'
#
loop_
_entity.id
_entity.type
_entity.pdbx_description
1 polymer ?
#
loop_
_entity_poly.entity_id
_entity_poly.type
_entity_poly.pdbx_seq_one_letter_code
_entity_poly.pdbx_strand_id
1 'polypeptide(L)'
;NAKKIVRILESQNGLTGLIAENVSVIVNGVKHEFDGMWSSSLTDSTSKGKPDIEAVDLTTRLHDLNDTLECTTKPVIFDGDTGGKIEHFVFTVRTLERLGISAVIIEDKVGLKQNSLFGTDAVQIQDTIEGFCNKIRTGKNAQVSDDFMIIARIESLIAGKSIDDALARAAAYVEAGADGIMIHSKNKSGDDIKEFCQRFRVANVSTPIVVVPTTYSHITETEL
;
A
#
# COMPACT_ATOMS: atom_id res chain seq x y z
N ASN A 1 24.20 -2.60 -0.77
CA ASN A 1 23.51 -2.97 -2.01
C ASN A 1 22.02 -3.01 -1.71
N ALA A 2 21.24 -2.08 -2.28
CA ALA A 2 19.80 -2.12 -2.16
C ALA A 2 19.25 -3.41 -2.79
N LYS A 3 18.35 -4.11 -2.09
CA LYS A 3 17.64 -5.26 -2.66
C LYS A 3 16.82 -4.78 -3.86
N LYS A 4 16.81 -5.57 -4.95
CA LYS A 4 15.96 -5.26 -6.11
C LYS A 4 14.46 -5.45 -5.79
N ILE A 5 14.16 -6.45 -4.96
CA ILE A 5 12.79 -6.79 -4.52
C ILE A 5 12.79 -6.83 -2.99
N VAL A 6 11.80 -6.19 -2.40
CA VAL A 6 11.53 -6.16 -0.96
C VAL A 6 10.26 -6.95 -0.71
N ARG A 7 10.34 -7.95 0.17
CA ARG A 7 9.22 -8.85 0.50
C ARG A 7 8.56 -8.38 1.77
N ILE A 8 7.30 -8.03 1.67
CA ILE A 8 6.50 -7.52 2.79
C ILE A 8 5.41 -8.55 3.12
N LEU A 9 5.31 -8.95 4.40
CA LEU A 9 4.29 -9.87 4.88
C LEU A 9 3.24 -9.11 5.69
N GLU A 10 1.98 -9.48 5.49
CA GLU A 10 0.87 -8.92 6.23
C GLU A 10 0.94 -9.30 7.72
N SER A 11 0.71 -8.31 8.59
CA SER A 11 0.65 -8.45 10.05
C SER A 11 -0.45 -7.56 10.61
N GLN A 12 -1.29 -8.11 11.51
CA GLN A 12 -2.47 -7.45 12.04
C GLN A 12 -2.49 -7.37 13.58
N ASN A 13 -1.55 -8.04 14.25
CA ASN A 13 -1.44 -8.05 15.71
C ASN A 13 -0.06 -8.57 16.14
N GLY A 14 0.24 -8.55 17.43
CA GLY A 14 1.51 -8.99 17.96
C GLY A 14 1.88 -10.44 17.63
N LEU A 15 0.91 -11.38 17.57
CA LEU A 15 1.19 -12.77 17.21
C LEU A 15 1.66 -12.89 15.76
N THR A 16 0.95 -12.25 14.82
CA THR A 16 1.34 -12.25 13.41
C THR A 16 2.62 -11.46 13.19
N GLY A 17 2.87 -10.42 13.99
CA GLY A 17 4.14 -9.69 14.05
C GLY A 17 5.31 -10.60 14.42
N LEU A 18 5.18 -11.37 15.49
CA LEU A 18 6.20 -12.36 15.89
C LEU A 18 6.47 -13.40 14.79
N ILE A 19 5.43 -13.87 14.08
CA ILE A 19 5.59 -14.80 12.97
C ILE A 19 6.36 -14.12 11.82
N ALA A 20 5.95 -12.92 11.41
CA ALA A 20 6.57 -12.20 10.31
C ALA A 20 8.03 -11.81 10.62
N GLU A 21 8.35 -11.49 11.88
CA GLU A 21 9.71 -11.20 12.33
C GLU A 21 10.64 -12.42 12.19
N ASN A 22 10.17 -13.60 12.56
CA ASN A 22 11.01 -14.77 12.75
C ASN A 22 10.95 -15.80 11.61
N VAL A 23 9.92 -15.76 10.76
CA VAL A 23 9.77 -16.74 9.69
C VAL A 23 10.90 -16.62 8.66
N SER A 24 11.53 -17.73 8.38
CA SER A 24 12.56 -17.84 7.36
C SER A 24 12.66 -19.25 6.81
N VAL A 25 13.19 -19.37 5.60
CA VAL A 25 13.48 -20.65 4.95
C VAL A 25 14.87 -20.61 4.33
N ILE A 26 15.57 -21.76 4.35
CA ILE A 26 16.86 -21.89 3.68
C ILE A 26 16.63 -22.64 2.36
N VAL A 27 16.95 -22.00 1.25
CA VAL A 27 16.89 -22.59 -0.09
C VAL A 27 18.27 -22.50 -0.72
N ASN A 28 18.84 -23.64 -1.09
CA ASN A 28 20.21 -23.71 -1.66
C ASN A 28 21.29 -23.02 -0.81
N GLY A 29 21.17 -23.11 0.53
CA GLY A 29 22.10 -22.48 1.46
C GLY A 29 21.91 -20.96 1.66
N VAL A 30 20.92 -20.36 1.04
CA VAL A 30 20.58 -18.93 1.19
C VAL A 30 19.35 -18.81 2.09
N LYS A 31 19.44 -17.95 3.12
CA LYS A 31 18.31 -17.61 3.98
C LYS A 31 17.40 -16.64 3.25
N HIS A 32 16.12 -16.99 3.18
CA HIS A 32 15.04 -16.15 2.68
C HIS A 32 14.12 -15.80 3.84
N GLU A 33 13.81 -14.51 3.98
CA GLU A 33 12.91 -13.97 5.00
C GLU A 33 12.15 -12.76 4.43
N PHE A 34 11.13 -12.31 5.13
CA PHE A 34 10.46 -11.06 4.80
C PHE A 34 11.29 -9.87 5.28
N ASP A 35 11.24 -8.79 4.53
CA ASP A 35 12.03 -7.58 4.76
C ASP A 35 11.29 -6.55 5.59
N GLY A 36 9.95 -6.66 5.66
CA GLY A 36 9.07 -5.75 6.39
C GLY A 36 7.68 -6.32 6.55
N MET A 37 6.80 -5.52 7.12
CA MET A 37 5.41 -5.87 7.41
C MET A 37 4.43 -4.90 6.78
N TRP A 38 3.21 -5.37 6.56
CA TRP A 38 2.07 -4.61 6.06
C TRP A 38 0.94 -4.66 7.09
N SER A 39 0.54 -3.52 7.64
CA SER A 39 -0.69 -3.39 8.43
C SER A 39 -1.85 -3.10 7.47
N SER A 40 -2.62 -4.14 7.14
CA SER A 40 -3.69 -4.10 6.16
C SER A 40 -5.03 -3.71 6.80
N SER A 41 -5.76 -2.81 6.16
CA SER A 41 -7.12 -2.44 6.58
C SER A 41 -8.11 -3.61 6.46
N LEU A 42 -7.91 -4.48 5.47
CA LEU A 42 -8.74 -5.67 5.27
C LEU A 42 -8.62 -6.64 6.45
N THR A 43 -7.40 -7.00 6.85
CA THR A 43 -7.21 -7.95 7.95
C THR A 43 -7.52 -7.35 9.31
N ASP A 44 -7.23 -6.06 9.51
CA ASP A 44 -7.65 -5.31 10.71
C ASP A 44 -9.18 -5.35 10.87
N SER A 45 -9.91 -5.09 9.79
CA SER A 45 -11.38 -5.14 9.79
C SER A 45 -11.89 -6.56 10.02
N THR A 46 -11.33 -7.54 9.29
CA THR A 46 -11.75 -8.94 9.36
C THR A 46 -11.52 -9.53 10.75
N SER A 47 -10.39 -9.23 11.39
CA SER A 47 -10.08 -9.67 12.76
C SER A 47 -11.08 -9.20 13.81
N LYS A 48 -11.81 -8.12 13.50
CA LYS A 48 -12.86 -7.53 14.35
C LYS A 48 -14.28 -7.89 13.88
N GLY A 49 -14.41 -8.78 12.88
CA GLY A 49 -15.71 -9.16 12.31
C GLY A 49 -16.42 -8.01 11.59
N LYS A 50 -15.68 -7.02 11.09
CA LYS A 50 -16.22 -5.85 10.39
C LYS A 50 -15.89 -5.92 8.90
N PRO A 51 -16.73 -5.33 8.02
CA PRO A 51 -16.40 -5.19 6.61
C PRO A 51 -15.26 -4.18 6.41
N ASP A 52 -14.51 -4.35 5.33
CA ASP A 52 -13.42 -3.47 4.91
C ASP A 52 -13.96 -2.22 4.18
N ILE A 53 -14.55 -1.32 4.93
CA ILE A 53 -15.19 -0.08 4.48
C ILE A 53 -14.82 1.12 5.37
N GLU A 54 -13.61 1.15 5.91
CA GLU A 54 -13.19 2.13 6.94
C GLU A 54 -14.05 2.10 8.21
N ALA A 55 -14.69 0.94 8.51
CA ALA A 55 -15.52 0.77 9.70
C ALA A 55 -14.69 0.61 10.99
N VAL A 56 -13.42 0.29 10.88
CA VAL A 56 -12.46 0.31 11.98
C VAL A 56 -11.72 1.64 11.92
N ASP A 57 -11.92 2.45 12.93
CA ASP A 57 -11.32 3.78 12.99
C ASP A 57 -9.79 3.73 13.19
N LEU A 58 -9.13 4.82 12.81
CA LEU A 58 -7.67 4.93 12.86
C LEU A 58 -7.12 4.67 14.27
N THR A 59 -7.76 5.16 15.32
CA THR A 59 -7.27 5.00 16.71
C THR A 59 -7.24 3.53 17.09
N THR A 60 -8.29 2.79 16.74
CA THR A 60 -8.34 1.33 16.96
C THR A 60 -7.24 0.61 16.21
N ARG A 61 -7.01 0.98 14.94
CA ARG A 61 -5.94 0.38 14.12
C ARG A 61 -4.54 0.71 14.65
N LEU A 62 -4.33 1.93 15.14
CA LEU A 62 -3.05 2.32 15.76
C LEU A 62 -2.77 1.55 17.06
N HIS A 63 -3.81 1.15 17.79
CA HIS A 63 -3.63 0.31 18.97
C HIS A 63 -3.10 -1.08 18.61
N ASP A 64 -3.71 -1.75 17.61
CA ASP A 64 -3.26 -3.06 17.14
C ASP A 64 -1.86 -2.98 16.49
N LEU A 65 -1.57 -1.87 15.80
CA LEU A 65 -0.27 -1.59 15.23
C LEU A 65 0.82 -1.48 16.30
N ASN A 66 0.51 -0.87 17.46
CA ASN A 66 1.45 -0.78 18.58
C ASN A 66 1.89 -2.17 19.06
N ASP A 67 0.96 -3.12 19.19
CA ASP A 67 1.30 -4.50 19.56
C ASP A 67 2.26 -5.16 18.55
N THR A 68 2.09 -4.86 17.25
CA THR A 68 3.01 -5.32 16.21
C THR A 68 4.38 -4.66 16.34
N LEU A 69 4.44 -3.35 16.60
CA LEU A 69 5.69 -2.60 16.75
C LEU A 69 6.53 -3.06 17.96
N GLU A 70 5.87 -3.52 19.02
CA GLU A 70 6.57 -4.10 20.17
C GLU A 70 7.24 -5.44 19.87
N CYS A 71 6.81 -6.13 18.80
CA CYS A 71 7.27 -7.46 18.43
C CYS A 71 8.27 -7.49 17.26
N THR A 72 8.50 -6.35 16.59
CA THR A 72 9.30 -6.30 15.36
C THR A 72 10.40 -5.26 15.39
N THR A 73 11.49 -5.57 14.68
CA THR A 73 12.53 -4.61 14.32
C THR A 73 12.47 -4.24 12.83
N LYS A 74 11.55 -4.87 12.07
CA LYS A 74 11.41 -4.68 10.62
C LYS A 74 10.55 -3.45 10.31
N PRO A 75 10.78 -2.79 9.17
CA PRO A 75 9.97 -1.67 8.73
C PRO A 75 8.51 -2.10 8.51
N VAL A 76 7.59 -1.19 8.82
CA VAL A 76 6.15 -1.41 8.67
C VAL A 76 5.59 -0.41 7.67
N ILE A 77 4.78 -0.91 6.75
CA ILE A 77 3.94 -0.13 5.83
C ILE A 77 2.51 -0.16 6.36
N PHE A 78 1.88 1.00 6.49
CA PHE A 78 0.51 1.14 6.94
C PHE A 78 -0.44 1.37 5.75
N ASP A 79 -1.49 0.56 5.64
CA ASP A 79 -2.59 0.77 4.71
C ASP A 79 -3.49 1.90 5.24
N GLY A 80 -3.37 3.06 4.65
CA GLY A 80 -4.10 4.27 5.03
C GLY A 80 -5.48 4.39 4.39
N ASP A 81 -5.98 3.33 3.73
CA ASP A 81 -7.25 3.38 3.01
C ASP A 81 -7.29 4.55 1.99
N THR A 82 -8.34 5.37 1.99
CA THR A 82 -8.42 6.58 1.16
C THR A 82 -7.58 7.75 1.69
N GLY A 83 -6.95 7.61 2.86
CA GLY A 83 -6.32 8.71 3.59
C GLY A 83 -7.31 9.63 4.29
N GLY A 84 -8.62 9.38 4.16
CA GLY A 84 -9.67 10.18 4.75
C GLY A 84 -9.73 11.62 4.19
N LYS A 85 -10.21 12.55 5.00
CA LYS A 85 -10.24 13.98 4.65
C LYS A 85 -8.81 14.55 4.64
N ILE A 86 -8.53 15.44 3.70
CA ILE A 86 -7.21 16.06 3.53
C ILE A 86 -6.70 16.68 4.83
N GLU A 87 -7.56 17.41 5.54
CA GLU A 87 -7.22 18.06 6.81
C GLU A 87 -6.86 17.07 7.91
N HIS A 88 -7.45 15.87 7.89
CA HIS A 88 -7.15 14.81 8.86
C HIS A 88 -5.89 14.04 8.47
N PHE A 89 -5.61 13.91 7.17
CA PHE A 89 -4.43 13.18 6.67
C PHE A 89 -3.12 13.78 7.19
N VAL A 90 -3.05 15.10 7.39
CA VAL A 90 -1.92 15.78 8.06
C VAL A 90 -1.59 15.15 9.41
N PHE A 91 -2.62 14.87 10.22
CA PHE A 91 -2.43 14.28 11.55
C PHE A 91 -2.11 12.80 11.47
N THR A 92 -2.68 12.08 10.49
CA THR A 92 -2.36 10.68 10.23
C THR A 92 -0.87 10.53 9.90
N VAL A 93 -0.34 11.30 8.96
CA VAL A 93 1.08 11.30 8.57
C VAL A 93 1.97 11.54 9.79
N ARG A 94 1.73 12.62 10.54
CA ARG A 94 2.51 12.96 11.74
C ARG A 94 2.46 11.86 12.81
N THR A 95 1.32 11.22 12.97
CA THR A 95 1.18 10.14 13.97
C THR A 95 1.94 8.90 13.55
N LEU A 96 1.82 8.47 12.29
CA LEU A 96 2.53 7.31 11.76
C LEU A 96 4.05 7.54 11.79
N GLU A 97 4.51 8.71 11.38
CA GLU A 97 5.93 9.07 11.41
C GLU A 97 6.49 9.04 12.84
N ARG A 98 5.76 9.62 13.81
CA ARG A 98 6.15 9.58 15.24
C ARG A 98 6.22 8.16 15.80
N LEU A 99 5.40 7.24 15.31
CA LEU A 99 5.41 5.83 15.69
C LEU A 99 6.55 5.04 15.02
N GLY A 100 7.31 5.65 14.12
CA GLY A 100 8.39 4.98 13.41
C GLY A 100 7.92 4.10 12.23
N ILE A 101 6.70 4.31 11.74
CA ILE A 101 6.20 3.65 10.53
C ILE A 101 6.99 4.16 9.33
N SER A 102 7.36 3.26 8.42
CA SER A 102 8.21 3.59 7.29
C SER A 102 7.46 4.17 6.10
N ALA A 103 6.20 3.76 5.92
CA ALA A 103 5.38 4.25 4.81
C ALA A 103 3.89 4.19 5.12
N VAL A 104 3.12 5.08 4.49
CA VAL A 104 1.67 4.95 4.35
C VAL A 104 1.31 4.76 2.89
N ILE A 105 0.39 3.83 2.61
CA ILE A 105 -0.23 3.70 1.28
C ILE A 105 -1.63 4.27 1.35
N ILE A 106 -1.99 5.13 0.40
CA ILE A 106 -3.34 5.68 0.26
C ILE A 106 -3.85 5.43 -1.16
N GLU A 107 -5.15 5.07 -1.27
CA GLU A 107 -5.78 4.79 -2.55
C GLU A 107 -6.54 6.01 -3.10
N ASP A 108 -6.54 6.16 -4.43
CA ASP A 108 -7.16 7.28 -5.13
C ASP A 108 -8.68 7.08 -5.32
N LYS A 109 -9.36 6.61 -4.27
CA LYS A 109 -10.84 6.49 -4.22
C LYS A 109 -11.46 7.57 -3.36
N VAL A 110 -12.73 7.86 -3.63
CA VAL A 110 -13.57 8.79 -2.87
C VAL A 110 -14.90 8.15 -2.52
N GLY A 111 -15.57 8.70 -1.51
CA GLY A 111 -16.83 8.17 -1.00
C GLY A 111 -16.62 7.05 0.01
N LEU A 112 -17.61 6.19 0.17
CA LEU A 112 -17.50 5.03 1.04
C LEU A 112 -16.54 4.03 0.44
N LYS A 113 -15.46 3.72 1.15
CA LYS A 113 -14.52 2.68 0.75
C LYS A 113 -15.24 1.35 0.53
N GLN A 114 -14.88 0.66 -0.53
CA GLN A 114 -15.32 -0.69 -0.85
C GLN A 114 -14.08 -1.56 -1.08
N ASN A 115 -14.12 -2.82 -0.65
CA ASN A 115 -13.03 -3.75 -0.93
C ASN A 115 -12.81 -3.87 -2.44
N SER A 116 -11.55 -3.85 -2.90
CA SER A 116 -11.21 -3.83 -4.31
C SER A 116 -11.24 -5.21 -4.97
N LEU A 117 -11.09 -6.29 -4.19
CA LEU A 117 -10.90 -7.65 -4.70
C LEU A 117 -12.11 -8.56 -4.53
N PHE A 118 -12.92 -8.35 -3.50
CA PHE A 118 -13.96 -9.29 -3.10
C PHE A 118 -15.36 -8.67 -3.03
N GLY A 119 -16.30 -9.34 -3.70
CA GLY A 119 -17.71 -9.41 -3.27
C GLY A 119 -18.57 -8.20 -3.47
N THR A 120 -18.23 -7.18 -4.26
CA THR A 120 -19.15 -6.09 -4.49
C THR A 120 -19.28 -5.71 -5.97
N ASP A 121 -20.52 -5.65 -6.45
CA ASP A 121 -20.90 -4.96 -7.68
C ASP A 121 -20.98 -3.43 -7.46
N ALA A 122 -20.51 -2.95 -6.31
CA ALA A 122 -20.58 -1.55 -5.96
C ALA A 122 -19.66 -0.72 -6.85
N VAL A 123 -20.21 0.36 -7.39
CA VAL A 123 -19.44 1.31 -8.22
C VAL A 123 -18.39 1.96 -7.36
N GLN A 124 -17.12 1.72 -7.71
CA GLN A 124 -15.97 2.35 -7.10
C GLN A 124 -15.70 3.69 -7.76
N ILE A 125 -15.75 4.78 -6.99
CA ILE A 125 -15.53 6.12 -7.51
C ILE A 125 -14.08 6.51 -7.24
N GLN A 126 -13.34 6.74 -8.31
CA GLN A 126 -11.95 7.21 -8.26
C GLN A 126 -11.93 8.74 -8.19
N ASP A 127 -11.05 9.29 -7.36
CA ASP A 127 -10.84 10.73 -7.21
C ASP A 127 -10.34 11.36 -8.52
N THR A 128 -10.48 12.66 -8.62
CA THR A 128 -9.79 13.42 -9.68
C THR A 128 -8.28 13.35 -9.46
N ILE A 129 -7.51 13.42 -10.55
CA ILE A 129 -6.05 13.47 -10.47
C ILE A 129 -5.61 14.63 -9.56
N GLU A 130 -6.18 15.82 -9.76
CA GLU A 130 -5.83 17.02 -8.98
C GLU A 130 -6.20 16.89 -7.51
N GLY A 131 -7.38 16.33 -7.18
CA GLY A 131 -7.80 16.11 -5.78
C GLY A 131 -6.83 15.20 -5.04
N PHE A 132 -6.45 14.07 -5.66
CA PHE A 132 -5.53 13.14 -5.05
C PHE A 132 -4.09 13.69 -4.99
N CYS A 133 -3.62 14.40 -6.03
CA CYS A 133 -2.35 15.13 -6.00
C CYS A 133 -2.29 16.13 -4.84
N ASN A 134 -3.39 16.86 -4.60
CA ASN A 134 -3.46 17.79 -3.48
C ASN A 134 -3.33 17.06 -2.12
N LYS A 135 -3.96 15.89 -1.98
CA LYS A 135 -3.82 15.06 -0.78
C LYS A 135 -2.37 14.60 -0.58
N ILE A 136 -1.69 14.14 -1.65
CA ILE A 136 -0.27 13.76 -1.60
C ILE A 136 0.60 14.93 -1.16
N ARG A 137 0.48 16.10 -1.82
CA ARG A 137 1.25 17.33 -1.46
C ARG A 137 1.02 17.72 0.00
N THR A 138 -0.23 17.64 0.46
CA THR A 138 -0.59 17.97 1.84
C THR A 138 0.06 17.03 2.83
N GLY A 139 0.07 15.72 2.53
CA GLY A 139 0.77 14.72 3.33
C GLY A 139 2.29 14.95 3.33
N LYS A 140 2.89 15.19 2.17
CA LYS A 140 4.34 15.49 2.06
C LYS A 140 4.72 16.73 2.87
N ASN A 141 3.94 17.80 2.81
CA ASN A 141 4.16 19.01 3.60
C ASN A 141 3.98 18.79 5.12
N ALA A 142 3.29 17.73 5.52
CA ALA A 142 3.08 17.41 6.93
C ALA A 142 4.22 16.60 7.54
N GLN A 143 5.06 15.96 6.73
CA GLN A 143 6.21 15.16 7.18
C GLN A 143 7.22 16.01 7.97
N VAL A 144 7.89 15.37 8.90
CA VAL A 144 8.96 15.96 9.71
C VAL A 144 10.34 15.50 9.21
N SER A 145 10.42 14.30 8.65
CA SER A 145 11.65 13.73 8.08
C SER A 145 11.43 13.27 6.63
N ASP A 146 12.51 13.07 5.91
CA ASP A 146 12.50 12.53 4.55
C ASP A 146 12.45 10.98 4.52
N ASP A 147 12.51 10.34 5.68
CA ASP A 147 12.55 8.87 5.79
C ASP A 147 11.17 8.21 5.69
N PHE A 148 10.10 8.96 5.94
CA PHE A 148 8.74 8.46 5.84
C PHE A 148 8.22 8.57 4.40
N MET A 149 7.63 7.50 3.87
CA MET A 149 7.15 7.45 2.49
C MET A 149 5.62 7.57 2.41
N ILE A 150 5.15 8.31 1.40
CA ILE A 150 3.74 8.28 0.97
C ILE A 150 3.66 7.57 -0.37
N ILE A 151 3.00 6.42 -0.39
CA ILE A 151 2.84 5.59 -1.58
C ILE A 151 1.41 5.77 -2.12
N ALA A 152 1.31 6.12 -3.39
CA ALA A 152 0.03 6.33 -4.06
C ALA A 152 -0.48 5.02 -4.69
N ARG A 153 -1.61 4.51 -4.20
CA ARG A 153 -2.28 3.34 -4.76
C ARG A 153 -3.29 3.77 -5.82
N ILE A 154 -3.11 3.25 -7.03
CA ILE A 154 -3.90 3.56 -8.21
C ILE A 154 -4.95 2.47 -8.41
N GLU A 155 -6.21 2.86 -8.37
CA GLU A 155 -7.37 1.97 -8.51
C GLU A 155 -7.99 2.00 -9.91
N SER A 156 -7.31 2.56 -10.93
CA SER A 156 -7.82 2.66 -12.30
C SER A 156 -8.27 1.31 -12.87
N LEU A 157 -7.45 0.27 -12.73
CA LEU A 157 -7.77 -1.07 -13.27
C LEU A 157 -8.92 -1.73 -12.50
N ILE A 158 -9.04 -1.46 -11.21
CA ILE A 158 -10.17 -1.90 -10.38
C ILE A 158 -11.46 -1.22 -10.80
N ALA A 159 -11.39 0.07 -11.13
CA ALA A 159 -12.51 0.87 -11.64
C ALA A 159 -12.84 0.60 -13.12
N GLY A 160 -12.14 -0.33 -13.76
CA GLY A 160 -12.36 -0.70 -15.16
C GLY A 160 -11.82 0.32 -16.17
N LYS A 161 -10.91 1.19 -15.75
CA LYS A 161 -10.23 2.14 -16.64
C LYS A 161 -9.00 1.49 -17.31
N SER A 162 -8.42 2.21 -18.26
CA SER A 162 -7.28 1.74 -19.05
C SER A 162 -5.94 1.84 -18.31
N ILE A 163 -4.93 1.12 -18.80
CA ILE A 163 -3.53 1.26 -18.35
C ILE A 163 -3.02 2.68 -18.62
N ASP A 164 -3.48 3.33 -19.70
CA ASP A 164 -3.11 4.72 -19.99
C ASP A 164 -3.59 5.69 -18.91
N ASP A 165 -4.83 5.51 -18.39
CA ASP A 165 -5.31 6.28 -17.23
C ASP A 165 -4.44 6.01 -15.99
N ALA A 166 -4.10 4.76 -15.73
CA ALA A 166 -3.22 4.40 -14.60
C ALA A 166 -1.83 5.04 -14.72
N LEU A 167 -1.25 5.04 -15.92
CA LEU A 167 0.07 5.65 -16.18
C LEU A 167 0.02 7.18 -16.05
N ALA A 168 -1.03 7.83 -16.55
CA ALA A 168 -1.21 9.27 -16.40
C ALA A 168 -1.32 9.68 -14.92
N ARG A 169 -2.07 8.90 -14.12
CA ARG A 169 -2.15 9.10 -12.69
C ARG A 169 -0.82 8.87 -11.99
N ALA A 170 -0.12 7.78 -12.31
CA ALA A 170 1.19 7.48 -11.76
C ALA A 170 2.17 8.64 -11.96
N ALA A 171 2.24 9.19 -13.17
CA ALA A 171 3.10 10.34 -13.49
C ALA A 171 2.73 11.57 -12.67
N ALA A 172 1.44 11.91 -12.59
CA ALA A 172 0.95 13.06 -11.82
C ALA A 172 1.20 12.89 -10.31
N TYR A 173 1.05 11.68 -9.77
CA TYR A 173 1.25 11.41 -8.35
C TYR A 173 2.72 11.48 -7.95
N VAL A 174 3.62 10.98 -8.81
CA VAL A 174 5.08 11.15 -8.60
C VAL A 174 5.46 12.63 -8.65
N GLU A 175 4.94 13.39 -9.61
CA GLU A 175 5.16 14.84 -9.69
C GLU A 175 4.59 15.58 -8.46
N ALA A 176 3.50 15.09 -7.88
CA ALA A 176 2.93 15.62 -6.64
C ALA A 176 3.74 15.26 -5.39
N GLY A 177 4.76 14.39 -5.50
CA GLY A 177 5.67 14.01 -4.43
C GLY A 177 5.43 12.62 -3.84
N ALA A 178 4.64 11.76 -4.47
CA ALA A 178 4.54 10.37 -4.03
C ALA A 178 5.90 9.66 -4.12
N ASP A 179 6.30 8.99 -3.05
CA ASP A 179 7.58 8.30 -2.94
C ASP A 179 7.56 6.91 -3.60
N GLY A 180 6.38 6.38 -3.87
CA GLY A 180 6.15 5.11 -4.53
C GLY A 180 4.77 5.02 -5.15
N ILE A 181 4.60 4.08 -6.08
CA ILE A 181 3.33 3.79 -6.75
C ILE A 181 2.93 2.36 -6.45
N MET A 182 1.68 2.15 -6.04
CA MET A 182 1.08 0.84 -5.98
C MET A 182 0.05 0.72 -7.11
N ILE A 183 0.20 -0.31 -7.95
CA ILE A 183 -0.81 -0.67 -8.96
C ILE A 183 -1.60 -1.87 -8.48
N HIS A 184 -2.92 -1.80 -8.61
CA HIS A 184 -3.82 -2.83 -8.15
C HIS A 184 -4.71 -3.33 -9.29
N SER A 185 -4.85 -4.65 -9.41
CA SER A 185 -5.70 -5.30 -10.40
C SER A 185 -6.38 -6.54 -9.85
N LYS A 186 -7.59 -6.80 -10.33
CA LYS A 186 -8.32 -8.06 -10.10
C LYS A 186 -8.18 -9.05 -11.25
N ASN A 187 -7.41 -8.72 -12.28
CA ASN A 187 -7.15 -9.61 -13.40
C ASN A 187 -6.26 -10.79 -12.96
N LYS A 188 -6.75 -12.00 -13.21
CA LYS A 188 -6.05 -13.23 -12.81
C LYS A 188 -4.81 -13.52 -13.64
N SER A 189 -4.69 -13.00 -14.88
CA SER A 189 -3.49 -13.22 -15.71
C SER A 189 -2.28 -12.42 -15.21
N GLY A 190 -2.51 -11.25 -14.61
CA GLY A 190 -1.46 -10.31 -14.21
C GLY A 190 -0.76 -9.61 -15.38
N ASP A 191 -1.25 -9.77 -16.61
CA ASP A 191 -0.64 -9.16 -17.80
C ASP A 191 -0.72 -7.63 -17.76
N ASP A 192 -1.83 -7.09 -17.26
CA ASP A 192 -2.01 -5.67 -17.03
C ASP A 192 -1.02 -5.08 -16.02
N ILE A 193 -0.68 -5.83 -14.98
CA ILE A 193 0.36 -5.44 -14.01
C ILE A 193 1.73 -5.40 -14.70
N LYS A 194 2.07 -6.45 -15.45
CA LYS A 194 3.34 -6.52 -16.20
C LYS A 194 3.45 -5.37 -17.19
N GLU A 195 2.39 -5.13 -17.97
CA GLU A 195 2.35 -4.03 -18.94
C GLU A 195 2.51 -2.66 -18.26
N PHE A 196 1.77 -2.42 -17.18
CA PHE A 196 1.91 -1.19 -16.39
C PHE A 196 3.35 -1.00 -15.92
N CYS A 197 3.94 -2.02 -15.27
CA CYS A 197 5.31 -1.95 -14.75
C CYS A 197 6.33 -1.66 -15.85
N GLN A 198 6.24 -2.35 -16.99
CA GLN A 198 7.15 -2.16 -18.11
C GLN A 198 7.07 -0.73 -18.67
N ARG A 199 5.84 -0.23 -18.91
CA ARG A 199 5.62 1.11 -19.47
C ARG A 199 5.99 2.21 -18.50
N PHE A 200 5.66 2.03 -17.20
CA PHE A 200 6.03 2.99 -16.17
C PHE A 200 7.55 3.11 -16.00
N ARG A 201 8.29 1.99 -16.07
CA ARG A 201 9.75 1.99 -15.95
C ARG A 201 10.47 2.70 -17.09
N VAL A 202 9.87 2.80 -18.27
CA VAL A 202 10.44 3.58 -19.41
C VAL A 202 10.53 5.07 -19.05
N ALA A 203 9.53 5.60 -18.36
CA ALA A 203 9.45 7.02 -18.00
C ALA A 203 9.99 7.32 -16.60
N ASN A 204 10.03 6.32 -15.70
CA ASN A 204 10.34 6.50 -14.29
C ASN A 204 11.15 5.30 -13.73
N VAL A 205 12.47 5.41 -13.79
CA VAL A 205 13.39 4.31 -13.46
C VAL A 205 13.50 4.06 -11.95
N SER A 206 13.38 5.09 -11.13
CA SER A 206 13.76 5.06 -9.70
C SER A 206 12.59 4.90 -8.72
N THR A 207 11.38 5.32 -9.08
CA THR A 207 10.24 5.26 -8.16
C THR A 207 9.88 3.80 -7.83
N PRO A 208 9.83 3.40 -6.55
CA PRO A 208 9.39 2.08 -6.14
C PRO A 208 7.98 1.75 -6.65
N ILE A 209 7.79 0.50 -7.08
CA ILE A 209 6.46 -0.03 -7.43
C ILE A 209 6.10 -1.10 -6.41
N VAL A 210 4.89 -1.01 -5.88
CA VAL A 210 4.29 -2.00 -4.99
C VAL A 210 3.25 -2.80 -5.75
N VAL A 211 3.31 -4.12 -5.63
CA VAL A 211 2.31 -5.05 -6.20
C VAL A 211 1.85 -6.04 -5.14
N VAL A 212 0.59 -6.45 -5.22
CA VAL A 212 0.00 -7.45 -4.32
C VAL A 212 -0.55 -8.60 -5.17
N PRO A 213 0.20 -9.72 -5.30
CA PRO A 213 -0.10 -10.78 -6.27
C PRO A 213 -1.21 -11.74 -5.82
N THR A 214 -2.18 -11.31 -5.03
CA THR A 214 -3.28 -12.15 -4.51
C THR A 214 -4.08 -12.80 -5.64
N THR A 215 -4.41 -12.04 -6.71
CA THR A 215 -5.22 -12.54 -7.82
C THR A 215 -4.41 -13.24 -8.91
N TYR A 216 -3.11 -12.99 -8.99
CA TYR A 216 -2.16 -13.54 -9.96
C TYR A 216 -0.97 -14.25 -9.28
N SER A 217 -1.25 -15.00 -8.23
CA SER A 217 -0.25 -15.68 -7.39
C SER A 217 0.56 -16.78 -8.10
N HIS A 218 0.23 -17.12 -9.34
CA HIS A 218 1.00 -18.01 -10.20
C HIS A 218 2.23 -17.35 -10.82
N ILE A 219 2.29 -16.01 -10.84
CA ILE A 219 3.45 -15.27 -11.33
C ILE A 219 4.54 -15.31 -10.27
N THR A 220 5.72 -15.74 -10.68
CA THR A 220 6.87 -15.81 -9.79
C THR A 220 7.51 -14.45 -9.56
N GLU A 221 8.24 -14.31 -8.45
CA GLU A 221 9.00 -13.09 -8.14
C GLU A 221 9.99 -12.70 -9.24
N THR A 222 10.55 -13.70 -9.95
CA THR A 222 11.49 -13.47 -11.06
C THR A 222 10.82 -12.95 -12.32
N GLU A 223 9.49 -13.10 -12.43
CA GLU A 223 8.69 -12.62 -13.56
C GLU A 223 8.12 -11.21 -13.31
N LEU A 224 8.11 -10.77 -12.05
CA LEU A 224 7.72 -9.42 -11.63
C LEU A 224 8.94 -8.49 -11.62
#